data_f92dad2606413ae82c14b687635a5080
#
_entry.id   f92dad2606413ae82c14b687635a5080
#
_cell.length_a   1.000
_cell.length_b   1.000
_cell.length_c   1.000
_cell.angle_alpha   90.00
_cell.angle_beta   90.00
_cell.angle_gamma   90.00
#
_symmetry.space_group_name_H-M   'P 1'
#
loop_
_entity.id
_entity.type
_entity.pdbx_description
1 polymer ?
#
loop_
_entity_poly.entity_id
_entity_poly.type
_entity_poly.pdbx_seq_one_letter_code
_entity_poly.pdbx_strand_id
1 'polypeptide(L)'
;VLTAAENDAREERLEPAQLSHVQQSMRDIIEDLGTRPTLPARMVALAKSETAGEAPDAALMLAPDCRVYCLPARADRDELAGTMLVQLARKEGFGAQNAPSQLVAGELLGLAEKADVDVVFISVLAPSTVIHARYLCLKVRAVLPKLKIVIGLWGETEGLTEATKRLRDSGADEVVTTLADGIVQIARLAPALTEEMTPAPIPADEEERLAALAELNLLDTEAEPVFDRITVKLARVFEMPIALISLVDRDRQFFKSQTGLPESLAKARQTARNISVCGHVVAKNQVIVIEDLARDRRFANNPLLKEHGIRFYAGVPLLAPNGQPIGSLCLMDMKPRQLTEREKRLLQEYANEVMEEIARRSPARGCEPGA
;
A
#
# COMPACT_ATOMS: atom_id res chain seq x y z
N VAL A 1 -14.37 -19.32 20.75
CA VAL A 1 -15.59 -19.70 20.01
C VAL A 1 -15.24 -20.59 18.84
N LEU A 2 -14.48 -20.10 17.82
CA LEU A 2 -14.16 -20.89 16.62
C LEU A 2 -13.48 -22.23 16.95
N THR A 3 -12.42 -22.22 17.78
CA THR A 3 -11.72 -23.44 18.18
C THR A 3 -12.65 -24.42 18.91
N ALA A 4 -13.52 -23.93 19.80
CA ALA A 4 -14.47 -24.76 20.50
C ALA A 4 -15.51 -25.40 19.55
N ALA A 5 -16.08 -24.61 18.63
CA ALA A 5 -17.03 -25.10 17.65
C ALA A 5 -16.41 -26.17 16.72
N GLU A 6 -15.14 -26.00 16.32
CA GLU A 6 -14.41 -26.98 15.52
C GLU A 6 -14.13 -28.29 16.29
N ASN A 7 -13.82 -28.20 17.59
CA ASN A 7 -13.64 -29.37 18.43
C ASN A 7 -14.97 -30.11 18.61
N ASP A 8 -16.06 -29.38 18.87
CA ASP A 8 -17.39 -29.97 19.00
C ASP A 8 -17.86 -30.65 17.68
N ALA A 9 -17.54 -30.05 16.54
CA ALA A 9 -17.84 -30.67 15.24
C ALA A 9 -17.00 -31.93 14.99
N ARG A 10 -15.73 -31.96 15.41
CA ARG A 10 -14.88 -33.16 15.32
C ARG A 10 -15.34 -34.28 16.20
N GLU A 11 -15.88 -33.98 17.36
CA GLU A 11 -16.42 -34.93 18.30
C GLU A 11 -17.89 -35.26 18.00
N GLU A 12 -18.38 -34.90 16.83
CA GLU A 12 -19.75 -35.14 16.32
C GLU A 12 -20.84 -34.54 17.28
N ARG A 13 -20.47 -33.52 18.07
CA ARG A 13 -21.40 -32.79 18.96
C ARG A 13 -22.06 -31.61 18.24
N LEU A 14 -21.56 -31.20 17.11
CA LEU A 14 -22.07 -30.09 16.32
C LEU A 14 -22.29 -30.53 14.88
N GLU A 15 -23.49 -30.33 14.35
CA GLU A 15 -23.84 -30.64 12.98
C GLU A 15 -23.12 -29.67 12.00
N PRO A 16 -22.77 -30.10 10.74
CA PRO A 16 -22.10 -29.24 9.78
C PRO A 16 -22.81 -27.91 9.51
N ALA A 17 -24.15 -27.91 9.49
CA ALA A 17 -24.94 -26.70 9.31
C ALA A 17 -24.80 -25.72 10.49
N GLN A 18 -24.70 -26.22 11.70
CA GLN A 18 -24.49 -25.41 12.89
C GLN A 18 -23.08 -24.84 12.92
N LEU A 19 -22.06 -25.61 12.53
CA LEU A 19 -20.70 -25.11 12.38
C LEU A 19 -20.62 -23.97 11.36
N SER A 20 -21.26 -24.15 10.18
CA SER A 20 -21.33 -23.11 9.16
C SER A 20 -22.03 -21.86 9.67
N HIS A 21 -23.09 -21.99 10.47
CA HIS A 21 -23.75 -20.84 11.09
C HIS A 21 -22.85 -20.11 12.09
N VAL A 22 -22.10 -20.83 12.92
CA VAL A 22 -21.11 -20.23 13.84
C VAL A 22 -20.03 -19.48 13.06
N GLN A 23 -19.50 -20.08 12.00
CA GLN A 23 -18.49 -19.44 11.16
C GLN A 23 -19.02 -18.17 10.48
N GLN A 24 -20.26 -18.20 9.96
CA GLN A 24 -20.89 -17.03 9.36
C GLN A 24 -21.12 -15.93 10.41
N SER A 25 -21.66 -16.27 11.57
CA SER A 25 -21.87 -15.30 12.65
C SER A 25 -20.56 -14.65 13.12
N MET A 26 -19.47 -15.42 13.15
CA MET A 26 -18.16 -14.87 13.47
C MET A 26 -17.64 -13.95 12.35
N ARG A 27 -17.90 -14.26 11.08
CA ARG A 27 -17.57 -13.39 9.96
C ARG A 27 -18.28 -12.05 10.07
N ASP A 28 -19.58 -12.06 10.33
CA ASP A 28 -20.39 -10.85 10.48
C ASP A 28 -19.89 -9.97 11.65
N ILE A 29 -19.53 -10.60 12.78
CA ILE A 29 -18.95 -9.90 13.94
C ILE A 29 -17.59 -9.29 13.59
N ILE A 30 -16.73 -10.01 12.90
CA ILE A 30 -15.41 -9.53 12.50
C ILE A 30 -15.56 -8.33 11.55
N GLU A 31 -16.48 -8.38 10.60
CA GLU A 31 -16.79 -7.28 9.69
C GLU A 31 -17.29 -6.05 10.44
N ASP A 32 -18.25 -6.20 11.35
CA ASP A 32 -18.76 -5.09 12.18
C ASP A 32 -17.65 -4.44 13.01
N LEU A 33 -16.82 -5.25 13.67
CA LEU A 33 -15.68 -4.75 14.43
C LEU A 33 -14.63 -4.03 13.56
N GLY A 34 -14.50 -4.46 12.31
CA GLY A 34 -13.60 -3.83 11.33
C GLY A 34 -14.01 -2.42 10.94
N THR A 35 -15.32 -2.12 10.94
CA THR A 35 -15.87 -0.81 10.56
C THR A 35 -15.83 0.24 11.67
N ARG A 36 -15.63 -0.18 12.93
CA ARG A 36 -15.62 0.74 14.08
C ARG A 36 -14.39 1.65 14.08
N PRO A 37 -14.57 2.97 14.30
CA PRO A 37 -13.45 3.90 14.39
C PRO A 37 -12.52 3.52 15.56
N THR A 38 -11.22 3.58 15.30
CA THR A 38 -10.19 3.08 16.21
C THR A 38 -9.72 4.17 17.17
N LEU A 39 -9.50 3.79 18.44
CA LEU A 39 -8.62 4.53 19.36
C LEU A 39 -7.16 4.25 18.95
N PRO A 40 -6.27 5.26 18.99
CA PRO A 40 -4.91 5.11 18.48
C PRO A 40 -4.04 4.15 19.30
N ALA A 41 -3.13 3.50 18.60
CA ALA A 41 -2.01 2.64 18.93
C ALA A 41 -1.54 2.57 20.40
N ARG A 42 -2.26 1.82 21.25
CA ARG A 42 -1.87 1.56 22.64
C ARG A 42 -1.23 0.17 22.84
N MET A 43 -1.53 -0.78 21.96
CA MET A 43 -1.08 -2.17 22.12
C MET A 43 0.40 -2.38 21.79
N VAL A 44 0.93 -1.71 20.76
CA VAL A 44 2.35 -1.82 20.38
C VAL A 44 3.26 -1.12 21.38
N ALA A 45 2.80 -0.02 21.98
CA ALA A 45 3.54 0.66 23.03
C ALA A 45 3.65 -0.16 24.33
N LEU A 46 2.57 -0.86 24.70
CA LEU A 46 2.54 -1.72 25.90
C LEU A 46 3.45 -2.94 25.78
N ALA A 47 3.44 -3.63 24.64
CA ALA A 47 4.26 -4.82 24.45
C ALA A 47 5.78 -4.50 24.38
N LYS A 48 6.17 -3.26 24.07
CA LYS A 48 7.56 -2.82 24.09
C LYS A 48 8.04 -2.41 25.49
N SER A 49 7.15 -1.96 26.36
CA SER A 49 7.49 -1.59 27.74
C SER A 49 7.77 -2.79 28.65
N GLU A 50 7.23 -3.96 28.35
CA GLU A 50 7.45 -5.18 29.14
C GLU A 50 8.79 -5.88 28.85
N THR A 51 9.43 -5.61 27.71
CA THR A 51 10.69 -6.25 27.27
C THR A 51 11.93 -5.38 27.36
N ALA A 52 11.78 -4.09 27.56
CA ALA A 52 12.90 -3.15 27.74
C ALA A 52 12.58 -2.24 28.92
N GLY A 53 13.36 -2.31 29.98
CA GLY A 53 13.23 -1.42 31.15
C GLY A 53 13.53 0.06 30.88
N GLU A 54 13.24 0.55 29.67
CA GLU A 54 13.41 1.93 29.24
C GLU A 54 12.05 2.50 28.84
N ALA A 55 11.81 3.76 29.23
CA ALA A 55 10.63 4.50 28.85
C ALA A 55 10.46 4.48 27.31
N PRO A 56 9.25 4.31 26.79
CA PRO A 56 9.03 4.25 25.34
C PRO A 56 9.43 5.60 24.73
N ASP A 57 10.52 5.57 23.97
CA ASP A 57 10.86 6.68 23.10
C ASP A 57 9.71 6.87 22.11
N ALA A 58 9.07 8.04 22.15
CA ALA A 58 7.93 8.40 21.31
C ALA A 58 8.27 8.37 19.80
N ALA A 59 9.49 8.03 19.45
CA ALA A 59 10.07 8.02 18.13
C ALA A 59 10.01 6.66 17.40
N LEU A 60 9.47 5.60 18.02
CA LEU A 60 9.22 4.39 17.26
C LEU A 60 7.95 4.53 16.40
N MET A 61 8.03 5.43 15.46
CA MET A 61 7.09 5.51 14.35
C MET A 61 7.18 4.20 13.58
N LEU A 62 6.15 3.39 13.72
CA LEU A 62 5.96 2.14 12.98
C LEU A 62 6.16 2.42 11.51
N ALA A 63 6.84 1.53 10.79
CA ALA A 63 6.93 1.56 9.34
C ALA A 63 5.55 1.24 8.75
N PRO A 64 4.79 2.21 8.28
CA PRO A 64 3.39 2.01 7.90
C PRO A 64 3.22 1.38 6.53
N ASP A 65 4.30 1.31 5.76
CA ASP A 65 4.34 0.64 4.46
C ASP A 65 4.77 -0.82 4.53
N CYS A 66 4.90 -1.39 5.73
CA CYS A 66 5.08 -2.83 5.84
C CYS A 66 3.84 -3.52 5.30
N ARG A 67 4.00 -4.19 4.17
CA ARG A 67 2.94 -4.95 3.51
C ARG A 67 2.94 -6.37 4.02
N VAL A 68 1.88 -6.71 4.72
CA VAL A 68 1.65 -8.02 5.29
C VAL A 68 0.63 -8.78 4.44
N TYR A 69 0.99 -9.96 3.99
CA TYR A 69 0.06 -10.84 3.30
C TYR A 69 -0.24 -12.07 4.15
N CYS A 70 -1.48 -12.18 4.60
CA CYS A 70 -1.91 -13.29 5.44
C CYS A 70 -2.43 -14.44 4.56
N LEU A 71 -1.87 -15.62 4.75
CA LEU A 71 -2.22 -16.85 4.06
C LEU A 71 -2.94 -17.81 5.03
N PRO A 72 -4.19 -18.20 4.77
CA PRO A 72 -4.82 -19.27 5.53
C PRO A 72 -4.10 -20.60 5.24
N ALA A 73 -3.86 -21.41 6.27
CA ALA A 73 -3.15 -22.67 6.08
C ALA A 73 -3.94 -23.65 5.20
N ARG A 74 -5.29 -23.68 5.38
CA ARG A 74 -6.15 -24.57 4.58
C ARG A 74 -7.64 -24.23 4.60
N ALA A 75 -8.21 -23.83 5.75
CA ALA A 75 -9.65 -23.83 5.98
C ALA A 75 -10.21 -22.42 6.20
N ASP A 76 -11.53 -22.25 6.06
CA ASP A 76 -12.24 -20.99 6.28
C ASP A 76 -12.00 -20.42 7.68
N ARG A 77 -11.83 -21.26 8.69
CA ARG A 77 -11.46 -20.85 10.05
C ARG A 77 -10.07 -20.18 10.10
N ASP A 78 -9.12 -20.67 9.30
CA ASP A 78 -7.78 -20.09 9.22
C ASP A 78 -7.85 -18.71 8.55
N GLU A 79 -8.74 -18.57 7.56
CA GLU A 79 -9.05 -17.30 6.91
C GLU A 79 -9.70 -16.30 7.87
N LEU A 80 -10.67 -16.74 8.68
CA LEU A 80 -11.32 -15.90 9.68
C LEU A 80 -10.33 -15.37 10.72
N ALA A 81 -9.45 -16.24 11.21
CA ALA A 81 -8.39 -15.83 12.13
C ALA A 81 -7.39 -14.88 11.48
N GLY A 82 -7.05 -15.13 10.21
CA GLY A 82 -6.24 -14.22 9.40
C GLY A 82 -6.90 -12.87 9.18
N THR A 83 -8.22 -12.83 8.96
CA THR A 83 -8.99 -11.59 8.83
C THR A 83 -8.92 -10.75 10.11
N MET A 84 -9.04 -11.37 11.30
CA MET A 84 -8.86 -10.66 12.57
C MET A 84 -7.45 -10.05 12.69
N LEU A 85 -6.41 -10.80 12.35
CA LEU A 85 -5.04 -10.29 12.36
C LEU A 85 -4.87 -9.10 11.39
N VAL A 86 -5.39 -9.23 10.16
CA VAL A 86 -5.32 -8.19 9.13
C VAL A 86 -6.03 -6.92 9.58
N GLN A 87 -7.20 -7.03 10.19
CA GLN A 87 -7.90 -5.86 10.74
C GLN A 87 -7.10 -5.17 11.84
N LEU A 88 -6.51 -5.94 12.77
CA LEU A 88 -5.64 -5.39 13.80
C LEU A 88 -4.40 -4.73 13.19
N ALA A 89 -3.74 -5.40 12.24
CA ALA A 89 -2.58 -4.85 11.56
C ALA A 89 -2.90 -3.53 10.84
N ARG A 90 -4.04 -3.44 10.14
CA ARG A 90 -4.51 -2.20 9.50
C ARG A 90 -4.79 -1.10 10.52
N LYS A 91 -5.37 -1.44 11.67
CA LYS A 91 -5.59 -0.50 12.77
C LYS A 91 -4.29 0.06 13.34
N GLU A 92 -3.23 -0.74 13.37
CA GLU A 92 -1.89 -0.31 13.75
C GLU A 92 -1.14 0.39 12.58
N GLY A 93 -1.76 0.52 11.43
CA GLY A 93 -1.24 1.26 10.28
C GLY A 93 -0.39 0.45 9.29
N PHE A 94 -0.37 -0.88 9.40
CA PHE A 94 0.29 -1.73 8.40
C PHE A 94 -0.59 -1.94 7.17
N GLY A 95 0.03 -2.01 6.00
CA GLY A 95 -0.63 -2.45 4.77
C GLY A 95 -0.87 -3.96 4.83
N ALA A 96 -2.05 -4.43 5.24
CA ALA A 96 -2.31 -5.84 5.42
C ALA A 96 -3.45 -6.34 4.52
N GLN A 97 -3.30 -7.53 3.96
CA GLN A 97 -4.30 -8.21 3.14
C GLN A 97 -4.42 -9.67 3.56
N ASN A 98 -5.61 -10.24 3.42
CA ASN A 98 -5.86 -11.66 3.67
C ASN A 98 -6.18 -12.36 2.35
N ALA A 99 -5.60 -13.54 2.14
CA ALA A 99 -5.91 -14.39 1.00
C ALA A 99 -7.15 -15.25 1.27
N PRO A 100 -7.98 -15.55 0.26
CA PRO A 100 -9.08 -16.48 0.39
C PRO A 100 -8.59 -17.91 0.65
N SER A 101 -9.29 -18.66 1.52
CA SER A 101 -8.98 -20.06 1.86
C SER A 101 -9.19 -21.05 0.69
N GLN A 102 -9.97 -20.65 -0.31
CA GLN A 102 -10.33 -21.47 -1.47
C GLN A 102 -9.22 -21.62 -2.51
N LEU A 103 -8.19 -20.77 -2.43
CA LEU A 103 -7.07 -20.79 -3.38
C LEU A 103 -6.09 -21.93 -3.07
N VAL A 104 -5.54 -22.53 -4.11
CA VAL A 104 -4.47 -23.50 -3.93
C VAL A 104 -3.12 -22.82 -3.67
N ALA A 105 -2.20 -23.55 -3.04
CA ALA A 105 -0.92 -23.00 -2.60
C ALA A 105 -0.12 -22.26 -3.70
N GLY A 106 -0.21 -22.69 -4.96
CA GLY A 106 0.45 -22.04 -6.10
C GLY A 106 -0.14 -20.66 -6.40
N GLU A 107 -1.46 -20.53 -6.34
CA GLU A 107 -2.16 -19.26 -6.55
C GLU A 107 -1.89 -18.27 -5.42
N LEU A 108 -1.89 -18.76 -4.15
CA LEU A 108 -1.53 -17.97 -2.98
C LEU A 108 -0.12 -17.38 -3.09
N LEU A 109 0.84 -18.17 -3.56
CA LEU A 109 2.22 -17.72 -3.79
C LEU A 109 2.31 -16.68 -4.91
N GLY A 110 1.61 -16.89 -6.01
CA GLY A 110 1.57 -15.93 -7.12
C GLY A 110 0.96 -14.58 -6.72
N LEU A 111 0.00 -14.58 -5.80
CA LEU A 111 -0.55 -13.35 -5.23
C LEU A 111 0.46 -12.65 -4.30
N ALA A 112 1.14 -13.41 -3.43
CA ALA A 112 2.15 -12.86 -2.53
C ALA A 112 3.34 -12.26 -3.30
N GLU A 113 3.79 -12.90 -4.39
CA GLU A 113 4.85 -12.40 -5.25
C GLU A 113 4.46 -11.08 -5.95
N LYS A 114 3.25 -11.02 -6.52
CA LYS A 114 2.74 -9.81 -7.19
C LYS A 114 2.47 -8.64 -6.24
N ALA A 115 2.15 -8.93 -4.98
CA ALA A 115 1.80 -7.92 -3.99
C ALA A 115 3.02 -7.17 -3.42
N ASP A 116 4.25 -7.56 -3.77
CA ASP A 116 5.50 -6.95 -3.28
C ASP A 116 5.49 -6.85 -1.73
N VAL A 117 5.34 -7.99 -1.06
CA VAL A 117 5.11 -8.13 0.39
C VAL A 117 6.41 -8.08 1.16
N ASP A 118 6.39 -7.52 2.36
CA ASP A 118 7.53 -7.51 3.30
C ASP A 118 7.46 -8.71 4.28
N VAL A 119 6.24 -9.09 4.68
CA VAL A 119 5.98 -10.18 5.62
C VAL A 119 4.84 -11.07 5.13
N VAL A 120 5.08 -12.36 5.03
CA VAL A 120 4.00 -13.37 4.90
C VAL A 120 3.64 -13.87 6.29
N PHE A 121 2.35 -13.84 6.59
CA PHE A 121 1.79 -14.37 7.81
C PHE A 121 0.93 -15.60 7.51
N ILE A 122 1.29 -16.78 8.00
CA ILE A 122 0.51 -18.00 7.82
C ILE A 122 -0.41 -18.20 9.03
N SER A 123 -1.72 -18.14 8.80
CA SER A 123 -2.74 -18.28 9.85
C SER A 123 -3.19 -19.74 9.97
N VAL A 124 -3.12 -20.28 11.18
CA VAL A 124 -3.51 -21.65 11.52
C VAL A 124 -4.35 -21.64 12.81
N LEU A 125 -5.62 -21.99 12.72
CA LEU A 125 -6.49 -22.12 13.89
C LEU A 125 -6.61 -23.58 14.31
N ALA A 126 -6.35 -23.88 15.60
CA ALA A 126 -6.59 -25.21 16.16
C ALA A 126 -8.08 -25.61 16.03
N PRO A 127 -8.38 -26.87 15.84
CA PRO A 127 -7.51 -28.06 15.81
C PRO A 127 -6.95 -28.35 14.41
N SER A 128 -6.20 -27.46 13.83
CA SER A 128 -5.60 -27.63 12.52
C SER A 128 -4.29 -28.41 12.60
N THR A 129 -3.93 -29.09 11.51
CA THR A 129 -2.66 -29.79 11.49
C THR A 129 -1.53 -28.85 11.11
N VAL A 130 -0.48 -28.79 11.91
CA VAL A 130 0.78 -28.10 11.64
C VAL A 130 1.37 -28.44 10.25
N ILE A 131 0.98 -29.59 9.68
CA ILE A 131 1.43 -30.10 8.38
C ILE A 131 1.13 -29.11 7.26
N HIS A 132 -0.05 -28.47 7.23
CA HIS A 132 -0.42 -27.54 6.15
C HIS A 132 0.37 -26.22 6.26
N ALA A 133 0.52 -25.69 7.47
CA ALA A 133 1.37 -24.52 7.69
C ALA A 133 2.83 -24.79 7.30
N ARG A 134 3.33 -25.96 7.65
CA ARG A 134 4.67 -26.42 7.26
C ARG A 134 4.83 -26.48 5.74
N TYR A 135 3.84 -27.07 5.05
CA TYR A 135 3.85 -27.16 3.59
C TYR A 135 3.89 -25.79 2.93
N LEU A 136 3.01 -24.87 3.36
CA LEU A 136 3.00 -23.49 2.85
C LEU A 136 4.31 -22.77 3.16
N CYS A 137 4.85 -22.90 4.36
CA CYS A 137 6.12 -22.30 4.75
C CYS A 137 7.25 -22.73 3.84
N LEU A 138 7.39 -24.04 3.58
CA LEU A 138 8.39 -24.58 2.66
C LEU A 138 8.21 -24.05 1.22
N LYS A 139 6.96 -23.94 0.77
CA LYS A 139 6.66 -23.40 -0.57
C LYS A 139 7.00 -21.92 -0.66
N VAL A 140 6.58 -21.10 0.32
CA VAL A 140 6.93 -19.67 0.38
C VAL A 140 8.45 -19.50 0.38
N ARG A 141 9.16 -20.24 1.21
CA ARG A 141 10.62 -20.16 1.32
C ARG A 141 11.34 -20.55 0.03
N ALA A 142 10.79 -21.53 -0.72
CA ALA A 142 11.37 -21.97 -2.00
C ALA A 142 11.24 -20.90 -3.10
N VAL A 143 10.12 -20.16 -3.14
CA VAL A 143 9.83 -19.14 -4.17
C VAL A 143 10.38 -17.78 -3.76
N LEU A 144 10.25 -17.43 -2.48
CA LEU A 144 10.59 -16.12 -1.92
C LEU A 144 11.59 -16.28 -0.74
N PRO A 145 12.86 -16.63 -1.01
CA PRO A 145 13.83 -17.08 0.02
C PRO A 145 14.17 -16.00 1.05
N LYS A 146 14.04 -14.71 0.71
CA LYS A 146 14.38 -13.58 1.59
C LYS A 146 13.18 -13.03 2.37
N LEU A 147 11.97 -13.47 2.02
CA LEU A 147 10.75 -12.95 2.62
C LEU A 147 10.64 -13.38 4.09
N LYS A 148 10.16 -12.50 4.95
CA LYS A 148 9.91 -12.81 6.35
C LYS A 148 8.62 -13.63 6.50
N ILE A 149 8.69 -14.74 7.23
CA ILE A 149 7.57 -15.67 7.42
C ILE A 149 7.26 -15.76 8.92
N VAL A 150 6.06 -15.34 9.28
CA VAL A 150 5.50 -15.51 10.63
C VAL A 150 4.36 -16.52 10.56
N ILE A 151 4.28 -17.44 11.52
CA ILE A 151 3.19 -18.40 11.62
C ILE A 151 2.42 -18.17 12.92
N GLY A 152 1.10 -17.94 12.79
CA GLY A 152 0.19 -17.85 13.92
C GLY A 152 -0.49 -19.18 14.18
N LEU A 153 -0.20 -19.80 15.33
CA LEU A 153 -0.87 -21.01 15.82
C LEU A 153 -1.93 -20.60 16.85
N TRP A 154 -3.14 -20.32 16.37
CA TRP A 154 -4.20 -19.77 17.20
C TRP A 154 -4.92 -20.86 18.00
N GLY A 155 -4.95 -20.72 19.35
CA GLY A 155 -5.65 -21.62 20.23
C GLY A 155 -4.99 -22.98 20.45
N GLU A 156 -3.77 -23.18 20.01
CA GLU A 156 -2.97 -24.37 20.31
C GLU A 156 -2.32 -24.22 21.68
N THR A 157 -2.52 -25.22 22.54
CA THR A 157 -1.95 -25.24 23.90
C THR A 157 -1.11 -26.49 24.17
N GLU A 158 -1.39 -27.59 23.45
CA GLU A 158 -0.69 -28.85 23.63
C GLU A 158 0.35 -29.06 22.52
N GLY A 159 1.53 -29.57 22.86
CA GLY A 159 2.59 -29.87 21.90
C GLY A 159 3.20 -28.65 21.21
N LEU A 160 2.96 -27.45 21.73
CA LEU A 160 3.37 -26.18 21.13
C LEU A 160 4.88 -26.08 20.87
N THR A 161 5.69 -26.57 21.80
CA THR A 161 7.16 -26.55 21.68
C THR A 161 7.65 -27.34 20.47
N GLU A 162 7.12 -28.54 20.28
CA GLU A 162 7.48 -29.41 19.18
C GLU A 162 6.92 -28.86 17.83
N ALA A 163 5.70 -28.38 17.84
CA ALA A 163 5.08 -27.71 16.67
C ALA A 163 5.91 -26.49 16.23
N THR A 164 6.27 -25.63 17.17
CA THR A 164 7.10 -24.44 16.92
C THR A 164 8.45 -24.83 16.33
N LYS A 165 9.13 -25.83 16.89
CA LYS A 165 10.39 -26.32 16.37
C LYS A 165 10.28 -26.80 14.93
N ARG A 166 9.29 -27.66 14.63
CA ARG A 166 9.04 -28.17 13.27
C ARG A 166 8.75 -27.06 12.24
N LEU A 167 8.06 -26.01 12.65
CA LEU A 167 7.76 -24.88 11.79
C LEU A 167 8.99 -24.01 11.54
N ARG A 168 9.81 -23.75 12.56
CA ARG A 168 11.10 -23.06 12.40
C ARG A 168 12.06 -23.86 11.51
N ASP A 169 12.15 -25.16 11.70
CA ASP A 169 12.95 -26.06 10.85
C ASP A 169 12.48 -26.06 9.39
N SER A 170 11.24 -25.64 9.13
CA SER A 170 10.66 -25.50 7.78
C SER A 170 10.85 -24.11 7.18
N GLY A 171 11.55 -23.20 7.89
CA GLY A 171 11.90 -21.88 7.40
C GLY A 171 11.04 -20.74 7.91
N ALA A 172 10.19 -20.94 8.94
CA ALA A 172 9.52 -19.85 9.62
C ALA A 172 10.53 -19.02 10.42
N ASP A 173 10.49 -17.69 10.25
CA ASP A 173 11.31 -16.77 11.05
C ASP A 173 10.76 -16.68 12.48
N GLU A 174 9.43 -16.64 12.64
CA GLU A 174 8.77 -16.60 13.95
C GLU A 174 7.48 -17.41 13.98
N VAL A 175 7.13 -17.89 15.18
CA VAL A 175 5.87 -18.58 15.47
C VAL A 175 5.24 -17.93 16.69
N VAL A 176 3.97 -17.54 16.59
CA VAL A 176 3.21 -16.84 17.62
C VAL A 176 1.89 -17.56 17.90
N THR A 177 1.33 -17.35 19.10
CA THR A 177 0.10 -18.02 19.53
C THR A 177 -1.06 -17.05 19.81
N THR A 178 -0.77 -15.75 19.89
CA THR A 178 -1.77 -14.71 20.09
C THR A 178 -1.72 -13.68 18.96
N LEU A 179 -2.87 -13.06 18.67
CA LEU A 179 -2.96 -11.97 17.69
C LEU A 179 -2.08 -10.76 18.10
N ALA A 180 -2.00 -10.49 19.41
CA ALA A 180 -1.17 -9.43 19.95
C ALA A 180 0.32 -9.66 19.65
N ASP A 181 0.83 -10.87 19.92
CA ASP A 181 2.21 -11.24 19.58
C ASP A 181 2.44 -11.19 18.07
N GLY A 182 1.42 -11.56 17.27
CA GLY A 182 1.46 -11.44 15.83
C GLY A 182 1.73 -10.01 15.37
N ILE A 183 1.03 -9.03 15.93
CA ILE A 183 1.24 -7.60 15.64
C ILE A 183 2.63 -7.14 16.08
N VAL A 184 3.09 -7.58 17.25
CA VAL A 184 4.45 -7.26 17.74
C VAL A 184 5.53 -7.81 16.78
N GLN A 185 5.36 -9.03 16.29
CA GLN A 185 6.33 -9.60 15.33
C GLN A 185 6.27 -8.90 13.97
N ILE A 186 5.09 -8.55 13.47
CA ILE A 186 4.96 -7.72 12.26
C ILE A 186 5.74 -6.41 12.45
N ALA A 187 5.56 -5.73 13.59
CA ALA A 187 6.26 -4.48 13.88
C ALA A 187 7.79 -4.63 13.97
N ARG A 188 8.28 -5.76 14.50
CA ARG A 188 9.73 -6.06 14.58
C ARG A 188 10.35 -6.42 13.24
N LEU A 189 9.59 -7.09 12.38
CA LEU A 189 10.05 -7.55 11.07
C LEU A 189 9.80 -6.50 9.97
N ALA A 190 8.97 -5.50 10.27
CA ALA A 190 8.76 -4.37 9.39
C ALA A 190 10.09 -3.71 9.03
N PRO A 191 10.35 -3.45 7.74
CA PRO A 191 11.56 -2.72 7.37
C PRO A 191 11.58 -1.38 8.10
N ALA A 192 12.74 -1.02 8.66
CA ALA A 192 12.93 0.30 9.25
C ALA A 192 12.69 1.36 8.17
N LEU A 193 12.11 2.50 8.57
CA LEU A 193 12.10 3.67 7.69
C LEU A 193 13.57 4.00 7.37
N THR A 194 13.91 3.99 6.08
CA THR A 194 15.25 4.41 5.66
C THR A 194 15.44 5.88 6.03
N GLU A 195 16.62 6.25 6.54
CA GLU A 195 16.94 7.66 6.83
C GLU A 195 16.89 8.50 5.55
N GLU A 196 17.08 7.88 4.41
CA GLU A 196 17.06 8.51 3.10
C GLU A 196 15.75 8.24 2.37
N MET A 197 15.28 9.25 1.63
CA MET A 197 14.17 9.15 0.71
C MET A 197 14.55 8.24 -0.47
N THR A 198 13.60 7.45 -0.97
CA THR A 198 13.80 6.62 -2.17
C THR A 198 13.48 7.43 -3.43
N PRO A 199 14.47 7.77 -4.28
CA PRO A 199 14.21 8.42 -5.56
C PRO A 199 13.35 7.55 -6.48
N ALA A 200 12.58 8.19 -7.37
CA ALA A 200 11.83 7.46 -8.40
C ALA A 200 12.79 6.69 -9.31
N PRO A 201 12.48 5.42 -9.63
CA PRO A 201 13.25 4.68 -10.64
C PRO A 201 13.19 5.41 -11.98
N ILE A 202 14.25 5.28 -12.77
CA ILE A 202 14.25 5.74 -14.16
C ILE A 202 13.65 4.63 -15.03
N PRO A 203 12.59 4.90 -15.83
CA PRO A 203 12.03 3.92 -16.75
C PRO A 203 13.06 3.39 -17.75
N ALA A 204 12.89 2.16 -18.21
CA ALA A 204 13.79 1.56 -19.20
C ALA A 204 13.72 2.27 -20.58
N ASP A 205 12.57 2.87 -20.88
CA ASP A 205 12.26 3.63 -22.10
C ASP A 205 12.34 5.15 -21.89
N GLU A 206 13.17 5.60 -20.97
CA GLU A 206 13.30 7.00 -20.57
C GLU A 206 13.59 7.94 -21.75
N GLU A 207 14.43 7.56 -22.70
CA GLU A 207 14.74 8.41 -23.85
C GLU A 207 13.53 8.61 -24.77
N GLU A 208 12.70 7.56 -24.98
CA GLU A 208 11.45 7.65 -25.75
C GLU A 208 10.43 8.54 -25.03
N ARG A 209 10.35 8.39 -23.72
CA ARG A 209 9.49 9.21 -22.85
C ARG A 209 9.87 10.69 -22.92
N LEU A 210 11.16 11.00 -22.81
CA LEU A 210 11.67 12.37 -22.88
C LEU A 210 11.46 12.96 -24.28
N ALA A 211 11.63 12.18 -25.34
CA ALA A 211 11.34 12.61 -26.71
C ALA A 211 9.85 12.97 -26.85
N ALA A 212 8.94 12.13 -26.33
CA ALA A 212 7.51 12.39 -26.33
C ALA A 212 7.16 13.68 -25.55
N LEU A 213 7.79 13.92 -24.41
CA LEU A 213 7.61 15.15 -23.63
C LEU A 213 8.12 16.38 -24.41
N ALA A 214 9.27 16.28 -25.04
CA ALA A 214 9.87 17.38 -25.80
C ALA A 214 9.01 17.78 -27.02
N GLU A 215 8.41 16.81 -27.72
CA GLU A 215 7.52 17.07 -28.87
C GLU A 215 6.32 17.95 -28.52
N LEU A 216 5.86 17.92 -27.26
CA LEU A 216 4.71 18.69 -26.81
C LEU A 216 5.02 20.17 -26.53
N ASN A 217 6.29 20.54 -26.46
CA ASN A 217 6.76 21.91 -26.19
C ASN A 217 6.08 22.58 -25.00
N LEU A 218 6.00 21.86 -23.87
CA LEU A 218 5.33 22.30 -22.64
C LEU A 218 6.28 22.80 -21.57
N LEU A 219 7.52 22.30 -21.57
CA LEU A 219 8.54 22.70 -20.60
C LEU A 219 8.93 24.17 -20.79
N ASP A 220 9.18 24.84 -19.65
CA ASP A 220 9.63 26.23 -19.60
C ASP A 220 8.66 27.25 -20.24
N THR A 221 7.46 26.85 -20.56
CA THR A 221 6.42 27.75 -21.06
C THR A 221 5.77 28.53 -19.94
N GLU A 222 5.21 29.69 -20.25
CA GLU A 222 4.45 30.50 -19.31
C GLU A 222 3.21 29.78 -18.79
N ALA A 223 2.64 30.29 -17.71
CA ALA A 223 1.35 29.84 -17.19
C ALA A 223 0.25 30.09 -18.24
N GLU A 224 -0.64 29.14 -18.39
CA GLU A 224 -1.75 29.21 -19.35
C GLU A 224 -3.09 29.07 -18.60
N PRO A 225 -3.99 30.04 -18.74
CA PRO A 225 -5.25 30.06 -17.99
C PRO A 225 -6.11 28.80 -18.16
N VAL A 226 -5.94 28.06 -19.24
CA VAL A 226 -6.67 26.82 -19.48
C VAL A 226 -6.29 25.72 -18.48
N PHE A 227 -4.98 25.54 -18.24
CA PHE A 227 -4.49 24.57 -17.26
C PHE A 227 -4.75 25.02 -15.82
N ASP A 228 -4.66 26.33 -15.57
CA ASP A 228 -4.93 26.88 -14.23
C ASP A 228 -6.41 26.71 -13.85
N ARG A 229 -7.34 26.82 -14.80
CA ARG A 229 -8.76 26.50 -14.54
C ARG A 229 -8.95 25.03 -14.15
N ILE A 230 -8.20 24.11 -14.76
CA ILE A 230 -8.28 22.68 -14.43
C ILE A 230 -7.77 22.43 -13.01
N THR A 231 -6.62 22.96 -12.63
CA THR A 231 -6.07 22.75 -11.26
C THR A 231 -6.95 23.41 -10.20
N VAL A 232 -7.49 24.61 -10.44
CA VAL A 232 -8.44 25.26 -9.52
C VAL A 232 -9.73 24.46 -9.37
N LYS A 233 -10.30 23.98 -10.48
CA LYS A 233 -11.50 23.15 -10.49
C LYS A 233 -11.27 21.85 -9.74
N LEU A 234 -10.13 21.19 -9.99
CA LEU A 234 -9.73 19.94 -9.36
C LEU A 234 -9.60 20.10 -7.84
N ALA A 235 -8.86 21.11 -7.36
CA ALA A 235 -8.69 21.42 -5.95
C ALA A 235 -10.04 21.62 -5.25
N ARG A 236 -10.97 22.32 -5.91
CA ARG A 236 -12.32 22.58 -5.37
C ARG A 236 -13.18 21.32 -5.32
N VAL A 237 -13.20 20.52 -6.41
CA VAL A 237 -14.04 19.32 -6.52
C VAL A 237 -13.64 18.25 -5.49
N PHE A 238 -12.33 18.11 -5.22
CA PHE A 238 -11.82 17.16 -4.24
C PHE A 238 -11.68 17.75 -2.83
N GLU A 239 -12.02 19.04 -2.66
CA GLU A 239 -11.83 19.76 -1.39
C GLU A 239 -10.40 19.60 -0.83
N MET A 240 -9.42 19.70 -1.72
CA MET A 240 -7.99 19.58 -1.38
C MET A 240 -7.26 20.88 -1.66
N PRO A 241 -6.31 21.26 -0.79
CA PRO A 241 -5.66 22.57 -0.89
C PRO A 241 -4.70 22.68 -2.08
N ILE A 242 -4.14 21.58 -2.55
CA ILE A 242 -3.10 21.60 -3.58
C ILE A 242 -3.49 20.70 -4.75
N ALA A 243 -3.39 21.24 -5.96
CA ALA A 243 -3.53 20.51 -7.22
C ALA A 243 -2.45 20.96 -8.21
N LEU A 244 -1.83 20.02 -8.93
CA LEU A 244 -0.74 20.27 -9.88
C LEU A 244 -0.94 19.54 -11.21
N ILE A 245 -0.55 20.19 -12.30
CA ILE A 245 -0.15 19.56 -13.54
C ILE A 245 1.38 19.59 -13.57
N SER A 246 1.99 18.45 -13.39
CA SER A 246 3.43 18.27 -13.23
C SER A 246 4.00 17.47 -14.39
N LEU A 247 5.02 17.99 -15.04
CA LEU A 247 5.77 17.32 -16.12
C LEU A 247 7.12 16.85 -15.56
N VAL A 248 7.50 15.62 -15.86
CA VAL A 248 8.73 15.02 -15.32
C VAL A 248 9.78 14.97 -16.42
N ASP A 249 10.72 15.89 -16.33
CA ASP A 249 11.90 16.00 -17.19
C ASP A 249 13.04 15.10 -16.70
N ARG A 250 14.19 15.11 -17.35
CA ARG A 250 15.35 14.28 -17.04
C ARG A 250 15.82 14.45 -15.58
N ASP A 251 15.99 15.69 -15.13
CA ASP A 251 16.58 16.00 -13.82
C ASP A 251 15.64 16.78 -12.90
N ARG A 252 14.49 17.18 -13.40
CA ARG A 252 13.53 18.02 -12.67
C ARG A 252 12.09 17.61 -12.91
N GLN A 253 11.24 18.07 -12.02
CA GLN A 253 9.79 18.12 -12.16
C GLN A 253 9.40 19.56 -12.42
N PHE A 254 8.74 19.85 -13.53
CA PHE A 254 8.26 21.17 -13.90
C PHE A 254 6.75 21.30 -13.66
N PHE A 255 6.32 22.38 -13.03
CA PHE A 255 4.90 22.65 -12.76
C PHE A 255 4.28 23.46 -13.91
N LYS A 256 3.58 22.80 -14.82
CA LYS A 256 2.86 23.47 -15.91
C LYS A 256 1.73 24.33 -15.38
N SER A 257 1.00 23.83 -14.35
CA SER A 257 0.00 24.58 -13.62
C SER A 257 -0.02 24.11 -12.17
N GLN A 258 -0.39 25.00 -11.25
CA GLN A 258 -0.49 24.71 -9.84
C GLN A 258 -1.56 25.55 -9.16
N THR A 259 -2.13 24.98 -8.10
CA THR A 259 -3.03 25.67 -7.17
C THR A 259 -2.61 25.31 -5.75
N GLY A 260 -2.46 26.30 -4.88
CA GLY A 260 -2.23 26.13 -3.46
C GLY A 260 -0.80 25.70 -3.03
N LEU A 261 0.18 25.69 -3.92
CA LEU A 261 1.57 25.48 -3.55
C LEU A 261 2.09 26.65 -2.68
N PRO A 262 3.03 26.37 -1.75
CA PRO A 262 3.81 27.40 -1.10
C PRO A 262 4.43 28.38 -2.09
N GLU A 263 4.50 29.67 -1.74
CA GLU A 263 4.92 30.75 -2.64
C GLU A 263 6.31 30.50 -3.28
N SER A 264 7.26 29.96 -2.50
CA SER A 264 8.57 29.60 -2.99
C SER A 264 8.54 28.59 -4.12
N LEU A 265 7.74 27.54 -4.00
CA LEU A 265 7.56 26.50 -5.02
C LEU A 265 6.73 26.98 -6.22
N ALA A 266 5.68 27.75 -5.94
CA ALA A 266 4.86 28.36 -6.98
C ALA A 266 5.68 29.26 -7.90
N LYS A 267 6.61 30.04 -7.32
CA LYS A 267 7.50 30.95 -8.02
C LYS A 267 8.62 30.22 -8.77
N ALA A 268 9.22 29.18 -8.15
CA ALA A 268 10.24 28.36 -8.77
C ALA A 268 9.73 27.53 -9.94
N ARG A 269 8.45 27.14 -9.91
CA ARG A 269 7.75 26.28 -10.88
C ARG A 269 8.43 24.94 -11.16
N GLN A 270 9.33 24.50 -10.30
CA GLN A 270 10.04 23.24 -10.45
C GLN A 270 10.63 22.74 -9.13
N THR A 271 10.94 21.47 -9.10
CA THR A 271 11.76 20.82 -8.07
C THR A 271 12.69 19.81 -8.70
N ALA A 272 13.70 19.35 -7.96
CA ALA A 272 14.56 18.26 -8.44
C ALA A 272 13.74 16.96 -8.60
N ARG A 273 14.04 16.18 -9.64
CA ARG A 273 13.33 14.93 -9.95
C ARG A 273 13.48 13.88 -8.85
N ASN A 274 14.66 13.79 -8.26
CA ASN A 274 14.97 12.80 -7.23
C ASN A 274 14.10 12.91 -5.96
N ILE A 275 13.54 14.10 -5.68
CA ILE A 275 12.60 14.31 -4.56
C ILE A 275 11.13 14.31 -4.98
N SER A 276 10.84 14.02 -6.25
CA SER A 276 9.49 14.11 -6.84
C SER A 276 8.67 12.83 -6.56
N VAL A 277 7.50 13.00 -5.95
CA VAL A 277 6.49 11.93 -5.87
C VAL A 277 5.91 11.62 -7.25
N CYS A 278 5.72 12.63 -8.10
CA CYS A 278 5.24 12.48 -9.48
C CYS A 278 6.19 11.64 -10.35
N GLY A 279 7.49 11.65 -10.04
CA GLY A 279 8.46 10.78 -10.68
C GLY A 279 8.13 9.29 -10.52
N HIS A 280 7.60 8.90 -9.35
CA HIS A 280 7.14 7.51 -9.12
C HIS A 280 5.87 7.17 -9.92
N VAL A 281 4.96 8.13 -10.13
CA VAL A 281 3.78 7.94 -10.98
C VAL A 281 4.22 7.65 -12.42
N VAL A 282 5.15 8.45 -12.93
CA VAL A 282 5.73 8.26 -14.25
C VAL A 282 6.45 6.92 -14.36
N ALA A 283 7.33 6.59 -13.41
CA ALA A 283 8.10 5.35 -13.43
C ALA A 283 7.24 4.08 -13.40
N LYS A 284 6.10 4.12 -12.70
CA LYS A 284 5.16 2.98 -12.62
C LYS A 284 4.10 2.99 -13.70
N ASN A 285 3.88 4.11 -14.36
CA ASN A 285 2.78 4.36 -15.30
C ASN A 285 1.42 3.91 -14.73
N GLN A 286 1.15 4.25 -13.47
CA GLN A 286 -0.04 3.83 -12.73
C GLN A 286 -0.51 4.95 -11.78
N VAL A 287 -1.79 4.88 -11.42
CA VAL A 287 -2.34 5.73 -10.35
C VAL A 287 -1.65 5.39 -9.03
N ILE A 288 -1.13 6.41 -8.35
CA ILE A 288 -0.54 6.28 -7.02
C ILE A 288 -1.37 7.10 -6.04
N VAL A 289 -1.86 6.45 -4.99
CA VAL A 289 -2.51 7.10 -3.85
C VAL A 289 -1.72 6.75 -2.60
N ILE A 290 -1.30 7.77 -1.85
CA ILE A 290 -0.57 7.62 -0.60
C ILE A 290 -1.37 8.35 0.47
N GLU A 291 -2.03 7.59 1.32
CA GLU A 291 -2.94 8.10 2.34
C GLU A 291 -2.25 8.96 3.39
N ASP A 292 -1.00 8.62 3.70
CA ASP A 292 -0.14 9.38 4.62
C ASP A 292 1.33 9.28 4.23
N LEU A 293 1.85 10.32 3.58
CA LEU A 293 3.25 10.42 3.11
C LEU A 293 4.28 10.34 4.25
N ALA A 294 3.93 10.80 5.46
CA ALA A 294 4.83 10.70 6.61
C ALA A 294 4.98 9.25 7.11
N ARG A 295 4.13 8.37 6.62
CA ARG A 295 4.11 6.97 6.94
C ARG A 295 4.57 6.08 5.78
N ASP A 296 4.82 6.62 4.60
CA ASP A 296 5.34 5.90 3.43
C ASP A 296 6.87 5.89 3.46
N ARG A 297 7.49 4.69 3.49
CA ARG A 297 8.95 4.53 3.60
C ARG A 297 9.73 5.23 2.48
N ARG A 298 9.12 5.43 1.31
CA ARG A 298 9.76 6.11 0.17
C ARG A 298 9.85 7.62 0.40
N PHE A 299 8.88 8.17 1.15
CA PHE A 299 8.65 9.62 1.23
C PHE A 299 8.69 10.18 2.65
N ALA A 300 8.66 9.33 3.69
CA ALA A 300 8.62 9.78 5.08
C ALA A 300 9.76 10.75 5.43
N ASN A 301 10.92 10.61 4.78
CA ASN A 301 12.08 11.48 4.93
C ASN A 301 12.28 12.47 3.78
N ASN A 302 11.28 12.65 2.92
CA ASN A 302 11.35 13.66 1.86
C ASN A 302 11.40 15.07 2.46
N PRO A 303 12.48 15.84 2.24
CA PRO A 303 12.67 17.13 2.89
C PRO A 303 11.59 18.15 2.49
N LEU A 304 11.19 18.15 1.21
CA LEU A 304 10.17 19.06 0.69
C LEU A 304 8.80 18.82 1.34
N LEU A 305 8.40 17.55 1.45
CA LEU A 305 7.11 17.17 2.03
C LEU A 305 7.06 17.49 3.53
N LYS A 306 8.18 17.26 4.25
CA LYS A 306 8.31 17.61 5.68
C LYS A 306 8.26 19.12 5.90
N GLU A 307 9.03 19.88 5.13
CA GLU A 307 9.10 21.35 5.25
C GLU A 307 7.72 21.99 5.11
N HIS A 308 6.91 21.46 4.16
CA HIS A 308 5.59 22.02 3.88
C HIS A 308 4.42 21.27 4.53
N GLY A 309 4.71 20.28 5.38
CA GLY A 309 3.69 19.52 6.13
C GLY A 309 2.74 18.71 5.27
N ILE A 310 3.15 18.31 4.05
CA ILE A 310 2.32 17.56 3.12
C ILE A 310 2.22 16.11 3.60
N ARG A 311 0.98 15.63 3.79
CA ARG A 311 0.69 14.30 4.34
C ARG A 311 0.00 13.36 3.35
N PHE A 312 -0.73 13.86 2.39
CA PHE A 312 -1.46 13.07 1.41
C PHE A 312 -0.99 13.38 0.00
N TYR A 313 -1.01 12.36 -0.86
CA TYR A 313 -0.75 12.49 -2.29
C TYR A 313 -1.66 11.54 -3.08
N ALA A 314 -2.24 12.03 -4.15
CA ALA A 314 -2.85 11.20 -5.19
C ALA A 314 -2.43 11.73 -6.56
N GLY A 315 -1.92 10.87 -7.41
CA GLY A 315 -1.48 11.24 -8.75
C GLY A 315 -1.82 10.19 -9.79
N VAL A 316 -2.20 10.67 -10.97
CA VAL A 316 -2.48 9.85 -12.16
C VAL A 316 -1.53 10.25 -13.29
N PRO A 317 -1.04 9.29 -14.11
CA PRO A 317 -0.13 9.60 -15.19
C PRO A 317 -0.81 10.44 -16.29
N LEU A 318 -0.06 11.38 -16.87
CA LEU A 318 -0.40 12.09 -18.08
C LEU A 318 0.29 11.36 -19.24
N LEU A 319 -0.50 10.79 -20.15
CA LEU A 319 0.00 9.94 -21.23
C LEU A 319 0.06 10.70 -22.54
N ALA A 320 1.24 10.81 -23.15
CA ALA A 320 1.40 11.31 -24.50
C ALA A 320 0.65 10.41 -25.52
N PRO A 321 0.39 10.87 -26.76
CA PRO A 321 -0.32 10.08 -27.77
C PRO A 321 0.31 8.72 -28.10
N ASN A 322 1.61 8.57 -27.89
CA ASN A 322 2.33 7.30 -28.04
C ASN A 322 2.27 6.40 -26.80
N GLY A 323 1.51 6.77 -25.75
CA GLY A 323 1.36 6.03 -24.49
C GLY A 323 2.45 6.29 -23.45
N GLN A 324 3.45 7.12 -23.74
CA GLN A 324 4.52 7.45 -22.81
C GLN A 324 4.04 8.36 -21.66
N PRO A 325 4.35 8.04 -20.39
CA PRO A 325 3.99 8.85 -19.23
C PRO A 325 4.92 10.07 -19.12
N ILE A 326 4.41 11.24 -19.49
CA ILE A 326 5.18 12.49 -19.50
C ILE A 326 5.14 13.28 -18.21
N GLY A 327 4.22 12.94 -17.33
CA GLY A 327 3.99 13.68 -16.09
C GLY A 327 2.85 13.10 -15.27
N SER A 328 2.31 13.91 -14.38
CA SER A 328 1.22 13.52 -13.48
C SER A 328 0.27 14.69 -13.22
N LEU A 329 -1.03 14.42 -13.24
CA LEU A 329 -2.01 15.27 -12.57
C LEU A 329 -2.14 14.79 -11.13
N CYS A 330 -1.92 15.67 -10.15
CA CYS A 330 -1.92 15.25 -8.77
C CYS A 330 -2.62 16.22 -7.80
N LEU A 331 -3.04 15.65 -6.68
CA LEU A 331 -3.65 16.30 -5.54
C LEU A 331 -2.81 16.05 -4.29
N MET A 332 -2.73 17.05 -3.40
CA MET A 332 -2.04 16.92 -2.11
C MET A 332 -2.81 17.61 -1.00
N ASP A 333 -2.64 17.11 0.24
CA ASP A 333 -3.21 17.72 1.45
C ASP A 333 -2.21 17.64 2.61
N MET A 334 -2.34 18.53 3.58
CA MET A 334 -1.56 18.59 4.82
C MET A 334 -2.05 17.59 5.87
N LYS A 335 -3.12 16.86 5.61
CA LYS A 335 -3.66 15.80 6.48
C LYS A 335 -3.84 14.51 5.69
N PRO A 336 -3.78 13.35 6.36
CA PRO A 336 -4.05 12.07 5.72
C PRO A 336 -5.45 12.04 5.12
N ARG A 337 -5.59 11.38 3.96
CA ARG A 337 -6.85 11.23 3.20
C ARG A 337 -6.94 9.83 2.61
N GLN A 338 -8.16 9.46 2.24
CA GLN A 338 -8.44 8.28 1.42
C GLN A 338 -9.24 8.70 0.20
N LEU A 339 -9.03 8.04 -0.93
CA LEU A 339 -9.84 8.21 -2.13
C LEU A 339 -10.66 6.95 -2.38
N THR A 340 -11.94 7.15 -2.63
CA THR A 340 -12.83 6.11 -3.13
C THR A 340 -12.48 5.75 -4.58
N GLU A 341 -12.89 4.58 -5.05
CA GLU A 341 -12.71 4.19 -6.46
C GLU A 341 -13.41 5.13 -7.45
N ARG A 342 -14.50 5.78 -7.02
CA ARG A 342 -15.16 6.82 -7.81
C ARG A 342 -14.29 8.06 -7.97
N GLU A 343 -13.66 8.50 -6.89
CA GLU A 343 -12.76 9.67 -6.91
C GLU A 343 -11.50 9.39 -7.73
N LYS A 344 -10.92 8.18 -7.65
CA LYS A 344 -9.80 7.78 -8.50
C LYS A 344 -10.15 7.83 -9.98
N ARG A 345 -11.34 7.33 -10.38
CA ARG A 345 -11.83 7.45 -11.76
C ARG A 345 -12.03 8.90 -12.18
N LEU A 346 -12.62 9.71 -11.32
CA LEU A 346 -12.81 11.13 -11.59
C LEU A 346 -11.46 11.85 -11.78
N LEU A 347 -10.43 11.54 -10.96
CA LEU A 347 -9.10 12.10 -11.14
C LEU A 347 -8.48 11.71 -12.49
N GLN A 348 -8.72 10.47 -12.93
CA GLN A 348 -8.30 10.01 -14.26
C GLN A 348 -9.02 10.75 -15.40
N GLU A 349 -10.30 11.05 -15.25
CA GLU A 349 -11.07 11.85 -16.23
C GLU A 349 -10.48 13.25 -16.39
N TYR A 350 -10.09 13.89 -15.27
CA TYR A 350 -9.39 15.18 -15.32
C TYR A 350 -8.00 15.08 -15.98
N ALA A 351 -7.29 13.99 -15.80
CA ALA A 351 -6.01 13.79 -16.50
C ALA A 351 -6.22 13.68 -18.02
N ASN A 352 -7.29 13.03 -18.45
CA ASN A 352 -7.67 12.96 -19.85
C ASN A 352 -8.04 14.36 -20.39
N GLU A 353 -8.79 15.18 -19.62
CA GLU A 353 -9.12 16.58 -19.95
C GLU A 353 -7.83 17.41 -20.16
N VAL A 354 -6.82 17.22 -19.30
CA VAL A 354 -5.50 17.87 -19.46
C VAL A 354 -4.83 17.45 -20.78
N MET A 355 -4.84 16.15 -21.11
CA MET A 355 -4.20 15.66 -22.34
C MET A 355 -4.95 16.09 -23.60
N GLU A 356 -6.27 16.18 -23.56
CA GLU A 356 -7.06 16.74 -24.65
C GLU A 356 -6.71 18.23 -24.89
N GLU A 357 -6.52 18.99 -23.83
CA GLU A 357 -6.14 20.39 -23.94
C GLU A 357 -4.72 20.56 -24.51
N ILE A 358 -3.79 19.70 -24.11
CA ILE A 358 -2.44 19.63 -24.67
C ILE A 358 -2.50 19.31 -26.18
N ALA A 359 -3.35 18.35 -26.56
CA ALA A 359 -3.50 17.97 -27.98
C ALA A 359 -4.10 19.11 -28.84
N ARG A 360 -5.04 19.88 -28.31
CA ARG A 360 -5.61 21.06 -28.99
C ARG A 360 -4.58 22.18 -29.23
N ARG A 361 -3.60 22.26 -28.33
CA ARG A 361 -2.53 23.25 -28.41
C ARG A 361 -1.48 22.93 -29.48
N SER A 362 -1.23 21.65 -29.76
CA SER A 362 -0.34 21.25 -30.83
C SER A 362 -1.00 21.57 -32.18
N PRO A 363 -0.43 22.44 -33.01
CA PRO A 363 -0.98 22.65 -34.34
C PRO A 363 -0.96 21.31 -35.08
N ALA A 364 -2.13 20.93 -35.62
CA ALA A 364 -2.21 19.78 -36.52
C ALA A 364 -1.09 19.88 -37.52
N ARG A 365 -0.13 18.91 -37.55
CA ARG A 365 0.86 18.81 -38.62
C ARG A 365 0.07 18.77 -39.90
N GLY A 366 0.16 19.87 -40.65
CA GLY A 366 -0.56 20.06 -41.91
C GLY A 366 -0.29 18.84 -42.80
N CYS A 367 -1.39 18.21 -43.19
CA CYS A 367 -1.39 17.44 -44.43
C CYS A 367 -1.09 18.46 -45.55
N GLU A 368 0.15 18.57 -46.00
CA GLU A 368 0.42 19.21 -47.24
C GLU A 368 -0.28 18.39 -48.34
N PRO A 369 -1.23 18.97 -49.08
CA PRO A 369 -1.75 18.28 -50.23
C PRO A 369 -0.62 18.28 -51.28
N GLY A 370 -0.16 17.07 -51.56
CA GLY A 370 0.82 16.85 -52.62
C GLY A 370 0.43 17.55 -53.93
N ALA A 371 1.32 18.36 -54.44
CA ALA A 371 1.31 18.82 -55.80
C ALA A 371 1.99 17.81 -56.70
#